data_3631a1c3db1d88212ab800b58468fb07
#
_entry.id   3631a1c3db1d88212ab800b58468fb07
#
_cell.length_a   1.000
_cell.length_b   1.000
_cell.length_c   1.000
_cell.angle_alpha   90.00
_cell.angle_beta   90.00
_cell.angle_gamma   90.00
#
_symmetry.space_group_name_H-M   'P 1'
#
loop_
_entity.id
_entity.type
_entity.pdbx_description
1 polymer ?
#
loop_
_entity_poly.entity_id
_entity_poly.type
_entity_poly.pdbx_seq_one_letter_code
_entity_poly.pdbx_strand_id
1 'polypeptide(L)' 'MPIAYVLILLDYNYTDYEVIGQLNKLPCIVEVNKVEGPYDIVAKLSDDNMNIIKESIGKHMTRIQGIQSTLTLMSE' A
#
# COMPACT_ATOMS: atom_id res chain seq x y z
N MET A 1 -17.37 -6.86 -2.23
CA MET A 1 -16.60 -6.07 -1.28
C MET A 1 -15.48 -5.34 -2.03
N PRO A 2 -15.37 -4.02 -1.92
CA PRO A 2 -14.31 -3.28 -2.58
C PRO A 2 -12.92 -3.69 -2.12
N ILE A 3 -12.01 -3.80 -3.08
CA ILE A 3 -10.62 -4.17 -2.84
C ILE A 3 -9.72 -3.24 -3.63
N ALA A 4 -8.61 -2.85 -3.02
CA ALA A 4 -7.57 -2.13 -3.72
C ALA A 4 -6.25 -2.91 -3.62
N TYR A 5 -5.53 -2.95 -4.73
CA TYR A 5 -4.16 -3.44 -4.77
C TYR A 5 -3.27 -2.25 -5.05
N VAL A 6 -2.30 -2.02 -4.19
CA VAL A 6 -1.35 -0.92 -4.37
C VAL A 6 0.02 -1.51 -4.61
N LEU A 7 0.55 -1.24 -5.79
CA LEU A 7 1.90 -1.62 -6.16
C LEU A 7 2.83 -0.49 -5.75
N ILE A 8 3.85 -0.82 -4.97
CA ILE A 8 4.70 0.17 -4.32
C ILE A 8 6.14 0.02 -4.79
N LEU A 9 6.71 1.12 -5.26
CA LEU A 9 8.12 1.20 -5.59
C LEU A 9 8.83 1.93 -4.46
N LEU A 10 9.87 1.31 -3.92
CA LEU A 10 10.62 1.85 -2.79
C LEU A 10 11.68 2.85 -3.24
N ASP A 11 11.92 3.84 -2.38
CA ASP A 11 13.12 4.65 -2.44
C ASP A 11 14.28 3.74 -1.99
N TYR A 12 15.35 3.68 -2.77
CA TYR A 12 16.46 2.75 -2.50
C TYR A 12 17.21 3.02 -1.19
N ASN A 13 16.95 4.16 -0.54
CA ASN A 13 17.53 4.48 0.77
C ASN A 13 16.81 3.79 1.92
N TYR A 14 15.69 3.11 1.63
CA TYR A 14 14.87 2.46 2.64
C TYR A 14 14.77 0.97 2.35
N THR A 15 14.62 0.18 3.40
CA THR A 15 14.41 -1.26 3.25
C THR A 15 12.93 -1.57 3.11
N ASP A 16 12.63 -2.67 2.43
CA ASP A 16 11.27 -3.18 2.35
C ASP A 16 10.70 -3.46 3.75
N TYR A 17 11.53 -3.95 4.65
CA TYR A 17 11.14 -4.27 6.01
C TYR A 17 10.59 -3.03 6.74
N GLU A 18 11.27 -1.89 6.61
CA GLU A 18 10.83 -0.64 7.23
C GLU A 18 9.47 -0.18 6.71
N VAL A 19 9.30 -0.23 5.40
CA VAL A 19 8.06 0.22 4.76
C VAL A 19 6.91 -0.75 5.05
N ILE A 20 7.16 -2.05 5.01
CA ILE A 20 6.14 -3.06 5.32
C ILE A 20 5.64 -2.88 6.76
N GLY A 21 6.53 -2.61 7.71
CA GLY A 21 6.14 -2.37 9.08
C GLY A 21 5.17 -1.20 9.23
N GLN A 22 5.37 -0.14 8.46
CA GLN A 22 4.47 1.01 8.47
C GLN A 22 3.16 0.73 7.73
N LEU A 23 3.22 0.00 6.60
CA LEU A 23 2.02 -0.36 5.84
C LEU A 23 1.05 -1.19 6.69
N ASN A 24 1.56 -2.09 7.50
CA ASN A 24 0.73 -2.95 8.34
C ASN A 24 -0.05 -2.19 9.42
N LYS A 25 0.29 -0.93 9.66
CA LYS A 25 -0.42 -0.08 10.63
C LYS A 25 -1.56 0.71 10.01
N LEU A 26 -1.70 0.69 8.69
CA LEU A 26 -2.72 1.48 8.00
C LEU A 26 -4.11 0.87 8.13
N PRO A 27 -5.16 1.72 8.09
CA PRO A 27 -6.53 1.22 8.05
C PRO A 27 -6.77 0.37 6.81
N CYS A 28 -7.59 -0.64 6.91
CA CYS A 28 -8.05 -1.50 5.82
C CYS A 28 -7.01 -2.45 5.25
N ILE A 29 -5.79 -2.47 5.74
CA ILE A 29 -4.76 -3.40 5.25
C ILE A 29 -5.17 -4.84 5.56
N VAL A 30 -5.20 -5.66 4.52
CA VAL A 30 -5.48 -7.09 4.63
C VAL A 30 -4.20 -7.89 4.50
N GLU A 31 -3.32 -7.46 3.60
CA GLU A 31 -2.15 -8.25 3.25
C GLU A 31 -1.08 -7.34 2.66
N VAL A 32 0.17 -7.58 3.00
CA VAL A 32 1.31 -6.88 2.43
C VAL A 32 2.35 -7.91 2.07
N ASN A 33 2.79 -7.92 0.82
CA ASN A 33 3.77 -8.89 0.33
C ASN A 33 4.89 -8.21 -0.42
N LYS A 34 6.09 -8.71 -0.20
CA LYS A 34 7.26 -8.38 -0.99
C LYS A 34 7.12 -9.06 -2.34
N VAL A 35 7.46 -8.37 -3.41
CA VAL A 35 7.38 -8.91 -4.77
C VAL A 35 8.66 -8.58 -5.54
N GLU A 36 8.84 -9.23 -6.68
CA GLU A 36 9.94 -8.96 -7.58
C GLU A 36 9.40 -8.46 -8.92
N GLY A 37 10.14 -7.58 -9.57
CA GLY A 37 9.76 -7.00 -10.86
C GLY A 37 9.85 -5.49 -10.83
N PRO A 38 8.99 -4.80 -11.58
CA PRO A 38 9.01 -3.34 -11.64
C PRO A 38 8.64 -2.65 -10.33
N TYR A 39 7.99 -3.36 -9.41
CA TYR A 39 7.62 -2.86 -8.09
C TYR A 39 8.19 -3.77 -7.02
N ASP A 40 8.24 -3.27 -5.79
CA ASP A 40 8.89 -3.97 -4.67
C ASP A 40 7.91 -4.59 -3.69
N ILE A 41 6.73 -3.98 -3.53
CA ILE A 41 5.74 -4.41 -2.54
C ILE A 41 4.35 -4.33 -3.16
N VAL A 42 3.48 -5.27 -2.79
CA VAL A 42 2.05 -5.21 -3.08
C VAL A 42 1.29 -5.18 -1.76
N ALA A 43 0.44 -4.18 -1.60
CA ALA A 43 -0.45 -4.07 -0.45
C ALA A 43 -1.89 -4.28 -0.91
N LYS A 44 -2.63 -5.11 -0.19
CA LYS A 44 -4.04 -5.33 -0.44
C LYS A 44 -4.86 -4.66 0.66
N LEU A 45 -5.81 -3.83 0.25
CA LEU A 45 -6.73 -3.16 1.17
C LEU A 45 -8.15 -3.59 0.86
N SER A 46 -8.95 -3.74 1.90
CA SER A 46 -10.36 -4.11 1.75
C SER A 46 -11.19 -3.43 2.84
N ASP A 47 -12.36 -2.97 2.47
CA ASP A 47 -13.34 -2.41 3.38
C ASP A 47 -14.68 -2.38 2.66
N ASP A 48 -15.78 -2.38 3.42
CA ASP A 48 -17.11 -2.26 2.83
C ASP A 48 -17.33 -0.92 2.17
N ASN A 49 -16.64 0.12 2.66
CA ASN A 49 -16.76 1.47 2.18
C ASN A 49 -15.52 1.86 1.37
N MET A 50 -15.68 2.04 0.07
CA MET A 50 -14.60 2.44 -0.83
C MET A 50 -13.93 3.75 -0.39
N ASN A 51 -14.68 4.67 0.23
CA ASN A 51 -14.11 5.93 0.68
C ASN A 51 -13.09 5.74 1.79
N ILE A 52 -13.27 4.72 2.62
CA ILE A 52 -12.30 4.39 3.68
C ILE A 52 -10.99 3.90 3.04
N ILE A 53 -11.10 3.08 2.00
CA ILE A 53 -9.91 2.62 1.27
C ILE A 53 -9.17 3.80 0.63
N LYS A 54 -9.91 4.68 -0.05
CA LYS A 54 -9.32 5.85 -0.69
C LYS A 54 -8.63 6.77 0.31
N GLU A 55 -9.23 6.93 1.49
CA GLU A 55 -8.65 7.73 2.55
C GLU A 55 -7.37 7.11 3.10
N SER A 56 -7.38 5.79 3.31
CA SER A 56 -6.18 5.08 3.77
C SER A 56 -5.02 5.29 2.80
N ILE A 57 -5.27 5.19 1.50
CA ILE A 57 -4.24 5.40 0.49
C ILE A 57 -3.84 6.87 0.41
N GLY A 58 -4.81 7.77 0.28
CA GLY A 58 -4.56 9.19 0.02
C GLY A 58 -4.01 9.96 1.20
N LYS A 59 -4.42 9.64 2.42
CA LYS A 59 -4.00 10.38 3.62
C LYS A 59 -2.91 9.67 4.41
N HIS A 60 -2.95 8.35 4.47
CA HIS A 60 -2.04 7.61 5.35
C HIS A 60 -0.86 7.03 4.61
N MET A 61 -1.10 6.35 3.50
CA MET A 61 -0.02 5.72 2.75
C MET A 61 0.96 6.75 2.19
N THR A 62 0.46 7.89 1.72
CA THR A 62 1.31 8.95 1.15
C THR A 62 2.26 9.58 2.17
N ARG A 63 2.03 9.35 3.46
CA ARG A 63 2.89 9.88 4.52
C ARG A 63 4.00 8.93 4.94
N ILE A 64 4.00 7.72 4.39
CA ILE A 64 5.03 6.74 4.71
C ILE A 64 6.32 7.13 4.00
N GLN A 65 7.39 7.29 4.78
CA GLN A 65 8.71 7.54 4.21
C GLN A 65 9.25 6.28 3.58
N GLY A 66 9.94 6.43 2.47
CA GLY A 66 10.52 5.30 1.77
C GLY A 66 9.75 4.84 0.55
N ILE A 67 8.56 5.38 0.32
CA ILE A 67 7.78 5.08 -0.88
C ILE A 67 8.13 6.11 -1.95
N GLN A 68 8.67 5.62 -3.06
CA GLN A 68 9.00 6.48 -4.20
C GLN A 68 7.77 6.75 -5.06
N SER A 69 7.03 5.71 -5.40
CA SER A 69 5.81 5.83 -6.19
C SER A 69 4.88 4.66 -5.94
N THR A 70 3.61 4.87 -6.28
CA THR A 70 2.59 3.83 -6.14
C THR A 70 1.71 3.77 -7.38
N LEU A 71 1.17 2.59 -7.63
CA LEU A 71 0.15 2.38 -8.65
C LEU A 71 -1.00 1.64 -7.97
N THR A 72 -2.18 2.26 -7.99
CA THR A 72 -3.35 1.70 -7.33
C THR A 72 -4.31 1.10 -8.35
N LEU A 73 -4.71 -0.14 -8.11
CA LEU A 73 -5.70 -0.85 -8.89
C LEU A 73 -6.89 -1.12 -7.98
N MET A 74 -8.08 -0.70 -8.39
CA MET A 74 -9.28 -0.87 -7.59
C MET A 74 -10.25 -1.83 -8.24
N SER A 75 -10.85 -2.69 -7.40
CA SER A 75 -11.86 -3.64 -7.81
C SER A 75 -13.05 -3.52 -6.86
N GLU A 76 -14.22 -3.55 -7.43
CA GLU A 76 -15.46 -3.51 -6.63
C GLU A 76 -16.11 -4.86 -6.46
#